data_2a7b4b215fb0402217b2b5759a487e2d
#
_entry.id   2a7b4b215fb0402217b2b5759a487e2d
#
_cell.length_a   1.000
_cell.length_b   1.000
_cell.length_c   1.000
_cell.angle_alpha   90.00
_cell.angle_beta   90.00
_cell.angle_gamma   90.00
#
_symmetry.space_group_name_H-M   'P 1'
#
loop_
_entity.id
_entity.type
_entity.pdbx_description
1 polymer ?
#
loop_
_entity_poly.entity_id
_entity_poly.type
_entity_poly.pdbx_seq_one_letter_code
_entity_poly.pdbx_strand_id
1 'polypeptide(L)'
;TLFLTAAHAIAPIPGFAKKNKLPADYYVSADLAKDLNSLLTTNNLKKELISSVYESTIYFNHKLMDSLQITDAQLTSLITKFLESKPNVLQVVYNRNAALAPLPQLIREMLLNGYTPQRSGDLTVLLKSGVIDGYPAGASHGVFYNYDSHIPLYFYGKGIKKGNVNRLSYMTDIAPTISTLLGIQMPSGNIGNPILEVLK
;
A
#
# COMPACT_ATOMS: atom_id res chain seq x y z
N THR A 1 6.35 29.88 -9.39
CA THR A 1 5.25 28.89 -9.40
C THR A 1 5.31 28.04 -8.15
N LEU A 2 4.16 27.83 -7.54
CA LEU A 2 3.97 26.97 -6.38
C LEU A 2 3.13 25.76 -6.81
N PHE A 3 3.42 24.58 -6.27
CA PHE A 3 2.46 23.48 -6.25
C PHE A 3 2.28 22.98 -4.81
N LEU A 4 1.10 22.47 -4.52
CA LEU A 4 0.72 21.89 -3.24
C LEU A 4 0.10 20.52 -3.48
N THR A 5 0.58 19.52 -2.79
CA THR A 5 0.04 18.17 -2.77
C THR A 5 0.20 17.56 -1.38
N ALA A 6 -0.19 16.29 -1.22
CA ALA A 6 0.00 15.52 0.01
C ALA A 6 0.71 14.20 -0.29
N ALA A 7 1.33 13.59 0.72
CA ALA A 7 1.93 12.27 0.58
C ALA A 7 0.85 11.17 0.50
N HIS A 8 -0.24 11.36 1.25
CA HIS A 8 -1.40 10.45 1.32
C HIS A 8 -2.62 11.24 1.78
N ALA A 9 -3.80 10.67 1.62
CA ALA A 9 -5.01 11.11 2.30
C ALA A 9 -5.14 10.40 3.66
N ILE A 10 -6.30 10.42 4.29
CA ILE A 10 -6.50 9.87 5.64
C ILE A 10 -7.80 9.08 5.64
N ALA A 11 -7.72 7.83 6.09
CA ALA A 11 -8.89 7.00 6.30
C ALA A 11 -9.79 7.56 7.44
N PRO A 12 -11.10 7.41 7.35
CA PRO A 12 -12.01 7.79 8.42
C PRO A 12 -11.66 7.08 9.74
N ILE A 13 -11.74 7.81 10.86
CA ILE A 13 -11.50 7.25 12.20
C ILE A 13 -12.54 6.15 12.48
N PRO A 14 -12.12 4.90 12.78
CA PRO A 14 -13.05 3.77 12.91
C PRO A 14 -14.13 3.99 13.96
N GLY A 15 -13.78 4.56 15.11
CA GLY A 15 -14.74 4.86 16.17
C GLY A 15 -15.81 5.86 15.74
N PHE A 16 -15.42 6.90 14.98
CA PHE A 16 -16.38 7.85 14.41
C PHE A 16 -17.25 7.19 13.34
N ALA A 17 -16.66 6.43 12.44
CA ALA A 17 -17.39 5.75 11.38
C ALA A 17 -18.41 4.75 11.95
N LYS A 18 -18.03 3.91 12.92
CA LYS A 18 -18.95 2.98 13.61
C LYS A 18 -20.11 3.71 14.31
N LYS A 19 -19.83 4.83 14.99
CA LYS A 19 -20.87 5.66 15.62
C LYS A 19 -21.89 6.17 14.60
N ASN A 20 -21.46 6.43 13.39
CA ASN A 20 -22.32 6.85 12.27
C ASN A 20 -22.84 5.69 11.41
N LYS A 21 -22.77 4.45 11.90
CA LYS A 21 -23.23 3.23 11.20
C LYS A 21 -22.58 2.97 9.85
N LEU A 22 -21.35 3.47 9.66
CA LEU A 22 -20.53 3.17 8.50
C LEU A 22 -19.68 1.93 8.75
N PRO A 23 -19.46 1.07 7.74
CA PRO A 23 -18.56 -0.06 7.86
C PRO A 23 -17.14 0.45 8.17
N ALA A 24 -16.62 0.09 9.34
CA ALA A 24 -15.27 0.45 9.72
C ALA A 24 -14.75 -0.50 10.79
N ASP A 25 -13.46 -0.74 10.78
CA ASP A 25 -12.78 -1.48 11.82
C ASP A 25 -11.31 -1.07 11.87
N TYR A 26 -10.56 -1.65 12.79
CA TYR A 26 -9.13 -1.45 12.90
C TYR A 26 -8.43 -2.80 13.00
N TYR A 27 -7.18 -2.78 12.61
CA TYR A 27 -6.25 -3.89 12.64
C TYR A 27 -4.95 -3.38 13.26
N VAL A 28 -4.32 -4.15 14.11
CA VAL A 28 -3.08 -3.75 14.78
C VAL A 28 -1.95 -4.63 14.26
N SER A 29 -1.09 -4.06 13.42
CA SER A 29 0.05 -4.78 12.81
C SER A 29 1.02 -5.36 13.85
N ALA A 30 1.14 -4.72 15.02
CA ALA A 30 1.93 -5.26 16.13
C ALA A 30 1.38 -6.60 16.66
N ASP A 31 0.06 -6.82 16.56
CA ASP A 31 -0.55 -8.09 16.95
C ASP A 31 -0.38 -9.16 15.87
N LEU A 32 -0.21 -8.76 14.61
CA LEU A 32 0.09 -9.68 13.51
C LEU A 32 1.36 -10.50 13.79
N ALA A 33 2.43 -9.87 14.24
CA ALA A 33 3.67 -10.58 14.56
C ALA A 33 3.48 -11.62 15.66
N LYS A 34 2.68 -11.30 16.69
CA LYS A 34 2.33 -12.25 17.78
C LYS A 34 1.49 -13.40 17.26
N ASP A 35 0.48 -13.09 16.45
CA ASP A 35 -0.41 -14.08 15.85
C ASP A 35 0.36 -15.07 14.97
N LEU A 36 1.28 -14.57 14.14
CA LEU A 36 2.12 -15.38 13.28
C LEU A 36 3.10 -16.23 14.06
N ASN A 37 3.70 -15.70 15.13
CA ASN A 37 4.56 -16.47 16.02
C ASN A 37 3.79 -17.63 16.68
N SER A 38 2.56 -17.38 17.11
CA SER A 38 1.67 -18.40 17.68
C SER A 38 1.30 -19.45 16.63
N LEU A 39 0.96 -19.03 15.41
CA LEU A 39 0.68 -19.92 14.29
C LEU A 39 1.85 -20.87 14.00
N LEU A 40 3.05 -20.34 13.89
CA LEU A 40 4.25 -21.14 13.61
C LEU A 40 4.53 -22.13 14.74
N THR A 41 4.47 -21.68 15.98
CA THR A 41 4.67 -22.53 17.16
C THR A 41 3.65 -23.67 17.22
N THR A 42 2.37 -23.39 16.98
CA THR A 42 1.30 -24.40 16.96
C THR A 42 1.50 -25.44 15.86
N ASN A 43 2.16 -25.08 14.77
CA ASN A 43 2.50 -26.00 13.68
C ASN A 43 3.90 -26.61 13.80
N ASN A 44 4.51 -26.56 14.99
CA ASN A 44 5.87 -27.05 15.27
C ASN A 44 6.95 -26.43 14.35
N LEU A 45 6.73 -25.18 13.92
CA LEU A 45 7.66 -24.42 13.12
C LEU A 45 8.39 -23.37 13.97
N LYS A 46 9.60 -23.00 13.54
CA LYS A 46 10.38 -21.96 14.21
C LYS A 46 9.80 -20.58 13.92
N LYS A 47 9.60 -19.77 14.95
CA LYS A 47 9.09 -18.38 14.81
C LYS A 47 10.03 -17.50 13.97
N GLU A 48 11.32 -17.79 13.98
CA GLU A 48 12.37 -17.09 13.23
C GLU A 48 12.27 -17.30 11.72
N LEU A 49 11.34 -18.13 11.21
CA LEU A 49 10.98 -18.22 9.79
C LEU A 49 10.41 -16.89 9.25
N ILE A 50 9.83 -16.09 10.15
CA ILE A 50 9.47 -14.70 9.84
C ILE A 50 10.58 -13.82 10.40
N SER A 51 11.28 -13.10 9.52
CA SER A 51 12.37 -12.21 9.92
C SER A 51 11.85 -10.89 10.49
N SER A 52 10.76 -10.38 9.92
CA SER A 52 10.09 -9.18 10.40
C SER A 52 8.66 -9.06 9.87
N VAL A 53 7.87 -8.24 10.56
CA VAL A 53 6.57 -7.75 10.12
C VAL A 53 6.63 -6.23 10.24
N TYR A 54 6.39 -5.54 9.14
CA TYR A 54 6.34 -4.09 9.12
C TYR A 54 5.05 -3.63 8.45
N GLU A 55 4.23 -2.88 9.17
CA GLU A 55 2.88 -2.54 8.73
C GLU A 55 2.11 -3.81 8.29
N SER A 56 1.62 -3.83 7.06
CA SER A 56 0.90 -4.98 6.49
C SER A 56 1.80 -5.92 5.67
N THR A 57 3.12 -5.84 5.85
CA THR A 57 4.10 -6.61 5.06
C THR A 57 4.86 -7.60 5.93
N ILE A 58 4.98 -8.83 5.45
CA ILE A 58 5.65 -9.95 6.14
C ILE A 58 6.90 -10.32 5.36
N TYR A 59 8.03 -10.44 6.07
CA TYR A 59 9.33 -10.79 5.53
C TYR A 59 9.74 -12.17 6.01
N PHE A 60 10.13 -13.05 5.10
CA PHE A 60 10.59 -14.38 5.41
C PHE A 60 12.09 -14.42 5.71
N ASN A 61 12.51 -15.39 6.50
CA ASN A 61 13.90 -15.73 6.70
C ASN A 61 14.31 -16.84 5.73
N HIS A 62 14.59 -16.49 4.48
CA HIS A 62 14.92 -17.45 3.43
C HIS A 62 16.12 -18.34 3.78
N LYS A 63 17.14 -17.82 4.48
CA LYS A 63 18.29 -18.64 4.95
C LYS A 63 17.87 -19.75 5.89
N LEU A 64 16.95 -19.44 6.82
CA LEU A 64 16.44 -20.44 7.74
C LEU A 64 15.50 -21.42 7.02
N MET A 65 14.66 -20.91 6.10
CA MET A 65 13.78 -21.73 5.27
C MET A 65 14.58 -22.77 4.48
N ASP A 66 15.66 -22.34 3.80
CA ASP A 66 16.55 -23.23 3.04
C ASP A 66 17.16 -24.32 3.96
N SER A 67 17.65 -23.93 5.14
CA SER A 67 18.25 -24.86 6.10
C SER A 67 17.27 -25.91 6.65
N LEU A 68 15.98 -25.55 6.69
CA LEU A 68 14.89 -26.43 7.17
C LEU A 68 14.12 -27.09 6.02
N GLN A 69 14.53 -26.85 4.77
CA GLN A 69 13.87 -27.35 3.55
C GLN A 69 12.38 -26.95 3.47
N ILE A 70 12.06 -25.77 3.97
CA ILE A 70 10.71 -25.18 3.89
C ILE A 70 10.64 -24.29 2.65
N THR A 71 9.69 -24.57 1.76
CA THR A 71 9.50 -23.79 0.54
C THR A 71 8.66 -22.54 0.77
N ASP A 72 8.83 -21.52 -0.07
CA ASP A 72 7.98 -20.31 -0.10
C ASP A 72 6.49 -20.70 -0.18
N ALA A 73 6.16 -21.69 -1.01
CA ALA A 73 4.79 -22.14 -1.20
C ALA A 73 4.17 -22.71 0.09
N GLN A 74 4.92 -23.50 0.85
CA GLN A 74 4.45 -24.08 2.11
C GLN A 74 4.18 -22.98 3.15
N LEU A 75 5.14 -22.08 3.36
CA LEU A 75 4.99 -21.01 4.35
C LEU A 75 3.93 -20.01 3.95
N THR A 76 3.89 -19.61 2.68
CA THR A 76 2.85 -18.75 2.11
C THR A 76 1.45 -19.34 2.29
N SER A 77 1.25 -20.61 1.94
CA SER A 77 -0.05 -21.29 2.07
C SER A 77 -0.54 -21.32 3.52
N LEU A 78 0.35 -21.65 4.47
CA LEU A 78 0.02 -21.69 5.89
C LEU A 78 -0.43 -20.30 6.40
N ILE A 79 0.36 -19.27 6.10
CA ILE A 79 0.12 -17.90 6.56
C ILE A 79 -1.14 -17.33 5.88
N THR A 80 -1.29 -17.50 4.57
CA THR A 80 -2.46 -17.03 3.82
C THR A 80 -3.74 -17.61 4.39
N LYS A 81 -3.82 -18.93 4.55
CA LYS A 81 -4.99 -19.59 5.13
C LYS A 81 -5.37 -19.05 6.51
N PHE A 82 -4.37 -18.80 7.35
CA PHE A 82 -4.58 -18.25 8.68
C PHE A 82 -5.06 -16.79 8.63
N LEU A 83 -4.42 -15.94 7.87
CA LEU A 83 -4.75 -14.51 7.83
C LEU A 83 -6.07 -14.24 7.11
N GLU A 84 -6.36 -14.95 6.03
CA GLU A 84 -7.64 -14.78 5.31
C GLU A 84 -8.85 -15.31 6.10
N SER A 85 -8.63 -16.08 7.16
CA SER A 85 -9.69 -16.42 8.12
C SER A 85 -10.05 -15.26 9.06
N LYS A 86 -9.23 -14.22 9.14
CA LYS A 86 -9.48 -13.04 9.99
C LYS A 86 -10.53 -12.12 9.35
N PRO A 87 -11.47 -11.57 10.13
CA PRO A 87 -12.58 -10.78 9.58
C PRO A 87 -12.13 -9.50 8.85
N ASN A 88 -11.00 -8.92 9.24
CA ASN A 88 -10.49 -7.65 8.73
C ASN A 88 -9.58 -7.78 7.51
N VAL A 89 -9.14 -8.99 7.20
CA VAL A 89 -8.28 -9.28 6.06
C VAL A 89 -9.14 -9.53 4.82
N LEU A 90 -8.80 -8.87 3.72
CA LEU A 90 -9.39 -9.08 2.41
C LEU A 90 -8.69 -10.22 1.69
N GLN A 91 -7.38 -10.14 1.60
CA GLN A 91 -6.53 -11.09 0.87
C GLN A 91 -5.09 -10.97 1.32
N VAL A 92 -4.33 -12.07 1.19
CA VAL A 92 -2.87 -12.07 1.33
C VAL A 92 -2.25 -12.28 -0.04
N VAL A 93 -1.33 -11.41 -0.42
CA VAL A 93 -0.66 -11.46 -1.72
C VAL A 93 0.79 -11.88 -1.54
N TYR A 94 1.21 -12.94 -2.25
CA TYR A 94 2.61 -13.25 -2.40
C TYR A 94 3.23 -12.32 -3.44
N ASN A 95 4.08 -11.41 -2.99
CA ASN A 95 4.52 -10.26 -3.77
C ASN A 95 5.23 -10.63 -5.08
N ARG A 96 6.00 -11.72 -5.10
CA ARG A 96 6.64 -12.22 -6.32
C ARG A 96 5.63 -12.60 -7.41
N ASN A 97 4.42 -12.98 -7.03
CA ASN A 97 3.34 -13.39 -7.92
C ASN A 97 2.19 -12.36 -7.98
N ALA A 98 2.42 -11.12 -7.55
CA ALA A 98 1.38 -10.09 -7.50
C ALA A 98 0.70 -9.84 -8.86
N ALA A 99 1.41 -10.05 -9.98
CA ALA A 99 0.84 -9.95 -11.32
C ALA A 99 -0.33 -10.93 -11.57
N LEU A 100 -0.33 -12.08 -10.90
CA LEU A 100 -1.35 -13.12 -11.02
C LEU A 100 -2.43 -13.03 -9.95
N ALA A 101 -2.30 -12.11 -8.99
CA ALA A 101 -3.27 -11.97 -7.92
C ALA A 101 -4.64 -11.53 -8.47
N PRO A 102 -5.77 -12.13 -8.01
CA PRO A 102 -7.11 -11.78 -8.45
C PRO A 102 -7.57 -10.47 -7.78
N LEU A 103 -6.93 -9.37 -8.14
CA LEU A 103 -7.14 -8.03 -7.60
C LEU A 103 -7.61 -7.07 -8.69
N PRO A 104 -8.35 -6.00 -8.32
CA PRO A 104 -8.59 -4.88 -9.20
C PRO A 104 -7.27 -4.37 -9.80
N GLN A 105 -7.30 -3.99 -11.08
CA GLN A 105 -6.11 -3.59 -11.83
C GLN A 105 -5.30 -2.52 -11.11
N LEU A 106 -5.93 -1.48 -10.58
CA LEU A 106 -5.26 -0.38 -9.88
C LEU A 106 -4.46 -0.87 -8.66
N ILE A 107 -5.05 -1.74 -7.83
CA ILE A 107 -4.35 -2.28 -6.64
C ILE A 107 -3.17 -3.15 -7.06
N ARG A 108 -3.36 -3.98 -8.09
CA ARG A 108 -2.29 -4.83 -8.63
C ARG A 108 -1.14 -4.00 -9.19
N GLU A 109 -1.43 -2.91 -9.93
CA GLU A 109 -0.42 -1.98 -10.42
C GLU A 109 0.34 -1.29 -9.28
N MET A 110 -0.34 -0.85 -8.22
CA MET A 110 0.31 -0.28 -7.04
C MET A 110 1.28 -1.27 -6.39
N LEU A 111 0.87 -2.53 -6.22
CA LEU A 111 1.75 -3.58 -5.68
C LEU A 111 2.96 -3.83 -6.57
N LEU A 112 2.76 -3.94 -7.88
CA LEU A 112 3.83 -4.19 -8.85
C LEU A 112 4.82 -3.03 -8.93
N ASN A 113 4.33 -1.79 -8.95
CA ASN A 113 5.16 -0.59 -8.99
C ASN A 113 5.96 -0.37 -7.70
N GLY A 114 5.42 -0.82 -6.55
CA GLY A 114 6.10 -0.76 -5.26
C GLY A 114 7.04 -1.93 -4.99
N TYR A 115 7.03 -2.99 -5.81
CA TYR A 115 7.79 -4.19 -5.55
C TYR A 115 9.23 -4.12 -6.06
N THR A 116 10.17 -4.38 -5.17
CA THR A 116 11.60 -4.55 -5.49
C THR A 116 12.09 -5.84 -4.85
N PRO A 117 12.53 -6.85 -5.63
CA PRO A 117 12.85 -8.20 -5.10
C PRO A 117 13.82 -8.26 -3.92
N GLN A 118 14.76 -7.31 -3.85
CA GLN A 118 15.77 -7.28 -2.78
C GLN A 118 15.35 -6.52 -1.51
N ARG A 119 14.21 -5.81 -1.55
CA ARG A 119 13.79 -4.89 -0.46
C ARG A 119 12.37 -5.13 0.01
N SER A 120 11.48 -5.52 -0.89
CA SER A 120 10.08 -5.77 -0.56
C SER A 120 9.94 -7.08 0.21
N GLY A 121 8.98 -7.13 1.13
CA GLY A 121 8.65 -8.35 1.84
C GLY A 121 8.03 -9.41 0.93
N ASP A 122 7.82 -10.57 1.47
CA ASP A 122 7.32 -11.73 0.73
C ASP A 122 5.79 -11.71 0.59
N LEU A 123 5.09 -11.32 1.67
CA LEU A 123 3.64 -11.22 1.67
C LEU A 123 3.18 -9.81 2.00
N THR A 124 2.13 -9.37 1.31
CA THR A 124 1.37 -8.16 1.67
C THR A 124 -0.05 -8.55 2.08
N VAL A 125 -0.46 -8.07 3.26
CA VAL A 125 -1.82 -8.26 3.80
C VAL A 125 -2.70 -7.10 3.36
N LEU A 126 -3.69 -7.39 2.53
CA LEU A 126 -4.68 -6.41 2.11
C LEU A 126 -5.84 -6.40 3.10
N LEU A 127 -6.14 -5.25 3.66
CA LEU A 127 -7.27 -5.07 4.57
C LEU A 127 -8.56 -4.78 3.81
N LYS A 128 -9.70 -5.11 4.39
CA LYS A 128 -11.02 -4.77 3.82
C LYS A 128 -11.24 -3.26 3.86
N SER A 129 -12.11 -2.77 2.97
CA SER A 129 -12.48 -1.35 2.96
C SER A 129 -13.05 -0.92 4.31
N GLY A 130 -12.63 0.26 4.77
CA GLY A 130 -13.00 0.79 6.09
C GLY A 130 -12.18 0.23 7.26
N VAL A 131 -11.27 -0.72 7.01
CA VAL A 131 -10.30 -1.19 8.01
C VAL A 131 -9.01 -0.41 7.87
N ILE A 132 -8.48 0.07 8.98
CA ILE A 132 -7.17 0.75 9.03
C ILE A 132 -6.20 -0.03 9.92
N ASP A 133 -4.91 0.12 9.67
CA ASP A 133 -3.89 -0.26 10.64
C ASP A 133 -3.77 0.83 11.71
N GLY A 134 -4.14 0.53 12.93
CA GLY A 134 -4.17 1.50 14.03
C GLY A 134 -5.18 1.15 15.12
N TYR A 135 -5.76 2.17 15.72
CA TYR A 135 -6.64 2.06 16.88
C TYR A 135 -8.01 2.73 16.62
N PRO A 136 -9.05 2.44 17.45
CA PRO A 136 -10.40 2.98 17.26
C PRO A 136 -10.47 4.51 17.23
N ALA A 137 -9.61 5.19 17.97
CA ALA A 137 -9.58 6.65 18.11
C ALA A 137 -8.52 7.33 17.23
N GLY A 138 -7.71 6.56 16.52
CA GLY A 138 -6.65 7.07 15.65
C GLY A 138 -7.11 7.23 14.21
N ALA A 139 -6.49 8.16 13.50
CA ALA A 139 -6.51 8.20 12.04
C ALA A 139 -5.25 7.52 11.52
N SER A 140 -5.35 6.85 10.36
CA SER A 140 -4.24 6.16 9.73
C SER A 140 -4.35 6.22 8.21
N HIS A 141 -3.32 5.76 7.54
CA HIS A 141 -3.19 5.65 6.10
C HIS A 141 -2.47 4.34 5.74
N GLY A 142 -2.20 4.11 4.45
CA GLY A 142 -1.45 2.94 3.98
C GLY A 142 -2.33 1.82 3.44
N VAL A 143 -3.61 2.13 3.13
CA VAL A 143 -4.51 1.21 2.44
C VAL A 143 -4.72 1.61 0.98
N PHE A 144 -5.14 0.65 0.14
CA PHE A 144 -5.23 0.84 -1.33
C PHE A 144 -6.54 1.46 -1.80
N TYR A 145 -7.30 2.14 -0.93
CA TYR A 145 -8.62 2.68 -1.26
C TYR A 145 -8.57 4.18 -1.56
N ASN A 146 -9.54 4.66 -2.34
CA ASN A 146 -9.60 6.06 -2.78
C ASN A 146 -9.56 7.07 -1.64
N TYR A 147 -10.17 6.75 -0.49
CA TYR A 147 -10.15 7.65 0.66
C TYR A 147 -8.74 7.83 1.26
N ASP A 148 -7.78 7.02 0.88
CA ASP A 148 -6.39 7.10 1.31
C ASP A 148 -5.43 7.52 0.19
N SER A 149 -5.75 7.20 -1.05
CA SER A 149 -4.90 7.46 -2.21
C SER A 149 -5.29 8.73 -3.00
N HIS A 150 -6.52 9.25 -2.82
CA HIS A 150 -6.95 10.45 -3.53
C HIS A 150 -6.52 11.71 -2.79
N ILE A 151 -5.49 12.36 -3.27
CA ILE A 151 -4.84 13.53 -2.69
C ILE A 151 -5.06 14.78 -3.51
N PRO A 152 -5.01 15.99 -2.90
CA PRO A 152 -5.10 17.24 -3.64
C PRO A 152 -3.85 17.49 -4.47
N LEU A 153 -4.02 18.18 -5.61
CA LEU A 153 -2.93 18.72 -6.39
C LEU A 153 -3.31 20.11 -6.91
N TYR A 154 -2.62 21.12 -6.44
CA TYR A 154 -2.84 22.52 -6.84
C TYR A 154 -1.57 23.11 -7.45
N PHE A 155 -1.74 23.87 -8.54
CA PHE A 155 -0.70 24.70 -9.11
C PHE A 155 -1.10 26.15 -9.02
N TYR A 156 -0.15 27.04 -8.71
CA TYR A 156 -0.37 28.47 -8.59
C TYR A 156 0.84 29.28 -9.07
N GLY A 157 0.59 30.35 -9.83
CA GLY A 157 1.60 31.33 -10.20
C GLY A 157 1.66 31.64 -11.67
N LYS A 158 2.77 32.28 -12.09
CA LYS A 158 3.00 32.68 -13.48
C LYS A 158 3.06 31.45 -14.38
N GLY A 159 2.36 31.49 -15.51
CA GLY A 159 2.30 30.37 -16.45
C GLY A 159 1.21 29.34 -16.15
N ILE A 160 0.50 29.49 -15.02
CA ILE A 160 -0.59 28.58 -14.64
C ILE A 160 -1.93 29.16 -15.10
N LYS A 161 -2.73 28.34 -15.76
CA LYS A 161 -4.10 28.64 -16.18
C LYS A 161 -5.06 28.43 -15.02
N LYS A 162 -5.99 29.36 -14.79
CA LYS A 162 -7.07 29.18 -13.81
C LYS A 162 -8.07 28.15 -14.33
N GLY A 163 -8.40 27.17 -13.51
CA GLY A 163 -9.40 26.13 -13.85
C GLY A 163 -9.24 24.88 -12.99
N ASN A 164 -10.02 23.87 -13.31
CA ASN A 164 -9.95 22.53 -12.72
C ASN A 164 -9.63 21.51 -13.81
N VAL A 165 -8.89 20.48 -13.43
CA VAL A 165 -8.59 19.31 -14.27
C VAL A 165 -9.29 18.11 -13.63
N ASN A 166 -10.23 17.51 -14.36
CA ASN A 166 -11.08 16.43 -13.83
C ASN A 166 -10.61 15.03 -14.25
N ARG A 167 -9.56 14.93 -15.08
CA ARG A 167 -8.96 13.63 -15.37
C ARG A 167 -8.11 13.14 -14.22
N LEU A 168 -7.95 11.82 -14.13
CA LEU A 168 -7.01 11.20 -13.20
C LEU A 168 -5.58 11.71 -13.48
N SER A 169 -4.91 12.16 -12.44
CA SER A 169 -3.51 12.59 -12.48
C SER A 169 -2.76 11.91 -11.34
N TYR A 170 -1.48 11.68 -11.53
CA TYR A 170 -0.64 10.97 -10.57
C TYR A 170 0.45 11.90 -10.03
N MET A 171 1.01 11.57 -8.86
CA MET A 171 2.16 12.31 -8.32
C MET A 171 3.36 12.31 -9.28
N THR A 172 3.51 11.27 -10.08
CA THR A 172 4.54 11.17 -11.13
C THR A 172 4.39 12.24 -12.21
N ASP A 173 3.19 12.83 -12.37
CA ASP A 173 2.89 13.88 -13.37
C ASP A 173 3.41 15.26 -12.94
N ILE A 174 3.76 15.45 -11.67
CA ILE A 174 4.22 16.75 -11.13
C ILE A 174 5.55 17.17 -11.78
N ALA A 175 6.55 16.30 -11.77
CA ALA A 175 7.87 16.63 -12.30
C ALA A 175 7.84 16.98 -13.79
N PRO A 176 7.21 16.19 -14.69
CA PRO A 176 7.12 16.54 -16.10
C PRO A 176 6.28 17.81 -16.36
N THR A 177 5.24 18.08 -15.55
CA THR A 177 4.47 19.32 -15.64
C THR A 177 5.34 20.54 -15.33
N ILE A 178 6.14 20.48 -14.26
CA ILE A 178 7.06 21.55 -13.88
C ILE A 178 8.14 21.73 -14.96
N SER A 179 8.71 20.61 -15.46
CA SER A 179 9.73 20.68 -16.52
C SER A 179 9.19 21.36 -17.80
N THR A 180 7.96 21.02 -18.19
CA THR A 180 7.28 21.66 -19.32
C THR A 180 7.05 23.15 -19.07
N LEU A 181 6.58 23.53 -17.86
CA LEU A 181 6.39 24.93 -17.49
C LEU A 181 7.69 25.75 -17.55
N LEU A 182 8.80 25.15 -17.19
CA LEU A 182 10.11 25.80 -17.16
C LEU A 182 10.85 25.71 -18.50
N GLY A 183 10.37 24.95 -19.47
CA GLY A 183 11.03 24.72 -20.75
C GLY A 183 12.38 23.96 -20.60
N ILE A 184 12.48 23.05 -19.62
CA ILE A 184 13.67 22.26 -19.35
C ILE A 184 13.42 20.77 -19.64
N GLN A 185 14.50 20.00 -19.76
CA GLN A 185 14.43 18.56 -19.95
C GLN A 185 13.78 17.89 -18.72
N MET A 186 12.93 16.90 -18.98
CA MET A 186 12.32 16.06 -17.92
C MET A 186 13.38 15.19 -17.25
N PRO A 187 13.20 14.83 -15.98
CA PRO A 187 14.08 13.87 -15.30
C PRO A 187 14.18 12.55 -16.07
N SER A 188 15.39 11.96 -16.13
CA SER A 188 15.65 10.71 -16.90
C SER A 188 14.82 9.52 -16.42
N GLY A 189 14.44 9.46 -15.14
CA GLY A 189 13.58 8.43 -14.55
C GLY A 189 12.08 8.77 -14.60
N ASN A 190 11.67 9.78 -15.38
CA ASN A 190 10.27 10.19 -15.45
C ASN A 190 9.40 9.12 -16.12
N ILE A 191 8.31 8.73 -15.46
CA ILE A 191 7.27 7.83 -15.98
C ILE A 191 5.90 8.51 -16.06
N GLY A 192 5.79 9.75 -15.56
CA GLY A 192 4.56 10.54 -15.58
C GLY A 192 4.40 11.34 -16.86
N ASN A 193 3.21 11.92 -17.03
CA ASN A 193 2.83 12.77 -18.16
C ASN A 193 2.56 14.20 -17.69
N PRO A 194 2.97 15.24 -18.44
CA PRO A 194 2.67 16.61 -18.06
C PRO A 194 1.17 16.87 -18.08
N ILE A 195 0.69 17.61 -17.09
CA ILE A 195 -0.70 18.06 -17.00
C ILE A 195 -0.80 19.37 -17.81
N LEU A 196 -0.93 19.24 -19.14
CA LEU A 196 -0.90 20.38 -20.05
C LEU A 196 -2.05 21.36 -19.84
N GLU A 197 -3.18 20.88 -19.31
CA GLU A 197 -4.38 21.68 -19.03
C GLU A 197 -4.13 22.79 -17.99
N VAL A 198 -3.13 22.65 -17.13
CA VAL A 198 -2.78 23.67 -16.12
C VAL A 198 -1.84 24.74 -16.68
N LEU A 199 -1.27 24.54 -17.86
CA LEU A 199 -0.32 25.46 -18.49
C LEU A 199 -1.01 26.49 -19.39
N LYS A 200 -0.43 27.69 -19.49
CA LYS A 200 -0.88 28.76 -20.40
C LYS A 200 -0.24 28.63 -21.75
#